data_50e5826090a5744af4dd2941260186d1
#
_entry.id   50e5826090a5744af4dd2941260186d1
#
_cell.length_a   1.000
_cell.length_b   1.000
_cell.length_c   1.000
_cell.angle_alpha   90.00
_cell.angle_beta   90.00
_cell.angle_gamma   90.00
#
_symmetry.space_group_name_H-M   'P 1'
#
loop_
_entity.id
_entity.type
_entity.pdbx_description
1 polymer ?
#
loop_
_entity_poly.entity_id
_entity_poly.type
_entity_poly.pdbx_seq_one_letter_code
_entity_poly.pdbx_strand_id
1 'polypeptide(L)'
;MDRYDIIIIGGGPAGLAAAISAYDEFKAAGTEKPSVLILERDVMLGGILNQCIHNGFGLHTFKEELTGPEYAARFIDKAIERNIEYRLSTMVLSIGEFESSYELSDEYIGVESATDVTISRSLRSRHEVNDENDENDGNDHVITAINREDGLFRLCCRKIILAMGCRERPRGALNIPGYRPAGIYTAGTAQRLVNIEGYMPGREVVILGSGDIGLIMARRMTLEGAKVKAVAELMPYSGGLKRNIVQCLDDFGIPLLLSHTVVDIKGKERVEAVVIAEVDANLKPIPGTEEKYKCDTLLLSCGLLPENELSTAAGVEMNPATNGPKVYESMETFVPGIYACGNVLHVHDLVDYVSEEAANAGKYAARQCLREDEESSGGKAVKDAGPATDGATDAVAITTGNGVRYTVPVIVRPDVMEDEITVRFRVANVYKNCYIDVYADDTRISHRKRQIVSPGEMENVKIGKDAVKGVKNVKILIDCES
;
A
#
# COMPACT_ATOMS: atom_id res chain seq x y z
N MET A 1 -4.19 29.85 -2.72
CA MET A 1 -3.94 28.37 -2.72
C MET A 1 -5.21 27.71 -2.19
N ASP A 2 -5.72 26.67 -2.88
CA ASP A 2 -6.93 25.97 -2.37
C ASP A 2 -6.57 25.24 -1.08
N ARG A 3 -7.42 25.33 -0.06
CA ARG A 3 -7.22 24.70 1.25
C ARG A 3 -8.30 23.66 1.52
N TYR A 4 -7.88 22.50 2.03
CA TYR A 4 -8.72 21.36 2.38
C TYR A 4 -8.48 20.93 3.83
N ASP A 5 -9.47 20.31 4.45
CA ASP A 5 -9.26 19.65 5.74
C ASP A 5 -8.41 18.40 5.55
N ILE A 6 -8.75 17.57 4.56
CA ILE A 6 -8.04 16.32 4.29
C ILE A 6 -7.77 16.20 2.79
N ILE A 7 -6.52 15.94 2.42
CA ILE A 7 -6.16 15.51 1.07
C ILE A 7 -5.70 14.04 1.11
N ILE A 8 -6.27 13.24 0.21
CA ILE A 8 -5.97 11.82 0.07
C ILE A 8 -5.19 11.61 -1.22
N ILE A 9 -4.01 11.00 -1.12
CA ILE A 9 -3.15 10.74 -2.27
C ILE A 9 -3.35 9.29 -2.72
N GLY A 10 -4.05 9.11 -3.84
CA GLY A 10 -4.44 7.86 -4.45
C GLY A 10 -5.94 7.59 -4.35
N GLY A 11 -6.60 7.41 -5.50
CA GLY A 11 -8.04 7.13 -5.66
C GLY A 11 -8.39 5.65 -5.79
N GLY A 12 -7.52 4.76 -5.30
CA GLY A 12 -7.78 3.32 -5.22
C GLY A 12 -8.71 2.94 -4.07
N PRO A 13 -8.91 1.64 -3.76
CA PRO A 13 -9.83 1.19 -2.72
C PRO A 13 -9.52 1.78 -1.33
N ALA A 14 -8.25 1.96 -1.00
CA ALA A 14 -7.85 2.60 0.26
C ALA A 14 -8.28 4.07 0.30
N GLY A 15 -7.92 4.85 -0.72
CA GLY A 15 -8.25 6.28 -0.75
C GLY A 15 -9.74 6.55 -0.76
N LEU A 16 -10.51 5.78 -1.53
CA LEU A 16 -11.97 5.88 -1.56
C LEU A 16 -12.59 5.58 -0.19
N ALA A 17 -12.17 4.49 0.47
CA ALA A 17 -12.68 4.11 1.78
C ALA A 17 -12.31 5.16 2.86
N ALA A 18 -11.10 5.69 2.81
CA ALA A 18 -10.66 6.76 3.72
C ALA A 18 -11.46 8.05 3.52
N ALA A 19 -11.66 8.47 2.26
CA ALA A 19 -12.42 9.68 1.93
C ALA A 19 -13.89 9.60 2.41
N ILE A 20 -14.54 8.47 2.15
CA ILE A 20 -15.91 8.23 2.57
C ILE A 20 -16.02 8.27 4.10
N SER A 21 -15.12 7.58 4.80
CA SER A 21 -15.13 7.54 6.26
C SER A 21 -14.85 8.90 6.89
N ALA A 22 -13.89 9.66 6.34
CA ALA A 22 -13.61 11.01 6.79
C ALA A 22 -14.80 11.94 6.60
N TYR A 23 -15.42 11.91 5.42
CA TYR A 23 -16.61 12.69 5.11
C TYR A 23 -17.76 12.37 6.08
N ASP A 24 -18.03 11.08 6.32
CA ASP A 24 -19.11 10.64 7.20
C ASP A 24 -18.86 11.06 8.66
N GLU A 25 -17.62 11.05 9.14
CA GLU A 25 -17.26 11.51 10.48
C GLU A 25 -17.50 13.03 10.64
N PHE A 26 -17.08 13.85 9.65
CA PHE A 26 -17.38 15.28 9.63
C PHE A 26 -18.89 15.55 9.63
N LYS A 27 -19.66 14.80 8.82
CA LYS A 27 -21.13 14.95 8.77
C LYS A 27 -21.79 14.55 10.09
N ALA A 28 -21.31 13.51 10.74
CA ALA A 28 -21.79 13.07 12.05
C ALA A 28 -21.55 14.13 13.15
N ALA A 29 -20.46 14.90 13.03
CA ALA A 29 -20.15 16.03 13.91
C ALA A 29 -20.90 17.33 13.56
N GLY A 30 -21.70 17.34 12.49
CA GLY A 30 -22.49 18.51 12.08
C GLY A 30 -21.81 19.46 11.11
N THR A 31 -20.65 19.12 10.56
CA THR A 31 -19.99 19.92 9.52
C THR A 31 -20.85 19.97 8.26
N GLU A 32 -21.25 21.19 7.84
CA GLU A 32 -22.14 21.34 6.68
C GLU A 32 -21.48 20.91 5.37
N LYS A 33 -20.23 21.31 5.15
CA LYS A 33 -19.45 21.01 3.93
C LYS A 33 -18.06 20.49 4.29
N PRO A 34 -17.90 19.17 4.50
CA PRO A 34 -16.58 18.58 4.69
C PRO A 34 -15.65 18.84 3.50
N SER A 35 -14.45 19.32 3.75
CA SER A 35 -13.47 19.64 2.71
C SER A 35 -12.47 18.51 2.54
N VAL A 36 -12.87 17.50 1.74
CA VAL A 36 -12.08 16.29 1.47
C VAL A 36 -11.80 16.18 -0.02
N LEU A 37 -10.52 16.06 -0.40
CA LEU A 37 -10.08 15.93 -1.79
C LEU A 37 -9.32 14.63 -2.01
N ILE A 38 -9.61 13.92 -3.11
CA ILE A 38 -8.82 12.79 -3.60
C ILE A 38 -7.99 13.24 -4.81
N LEU A 39 -6.67 13.00 -4.76
CA LEU A 39 -5.76 13.19 -5.90
C LEU A 39 -5.41 11.83 -6.50
N GLU A 40 -5.77 11.60 -7.77
CA GLU A 40 -5.53 10.35 -8.47
C GLU A 40 -4.70 10.58 -9.75
N ARG A 41 -3.62 9.85 -9.90
CA ARG A 41 -2.72 9.96 -11.07
C ARG A 41 -3.27 9.33 -12.34
N ASP A 42 -4.14 8.32 -12.21
CA ASP A 42 -4.78 7.68 -13.37
C ASP A 42 -5.98 8.50 -13.88
N VAL A 43 -6.51 8.12 -15.02
CA VAL A 43 -7.65 8.78 -15.67
C VAL A 43 -9.00 8.40 -15.05
N MET A 44 -9.00 7.49 -14.08
CA MET A 44 -10.21 7.01 -13.39
C MET A 44 -9.92 6.62 -11.94
N LEU A 45 -10.93 6.74 -11.07
CA LEU A 45 -10.91 6.19 -9.72
C LEU A 45 -10.99 4.66 -9.73
N GLY A 46 -10.65 4.01 -8.60
CA GLY A 46 -10.71 2.55 -8.41
C GLY A 46 -9.35 1.86 -8.40
N GLY A 47 -8.31 2.53 -8.93
CA GLY A 47 -6.93 2.03 -8.91
C GLY A 47 -6.78 0.65 -9.54
N ILE A 48 -5.97 -0.21 -8.92
CA ILE A 48 -5.65 -1.55 -9.42
C ILE A 48 -6.87 -2.46 -9.58
N LEU A 49 -7.97 -2.21 -8.86
CA LEU A 49 -9.17 -3.03 -8.94
C LEU A 49 -9.82 -3.02 -10.32
N ASN A 50 -9.69 -1.92 -11.05
CA ASN A 50 -10.28 -1.79 -12.40
C ASN A 50 -9.78 -2.87 -13.37
N GLN A 51 -8.56 -3.35 -13.20
CA GLN A 51 -7.99 -4.41 -14.02
C GLN A 51 -8.20 -5.82 -13.45
N CYS A 52 -8.68 -5.96 -12.21
CA CYS A 52 -8.89 -7.23 -11.52
C CYS A 52 -10.29 -7.80 -11.83
N ILE A 53 -10.52 -8.25 -13.07
CA ILE A 53 -11.84 -8.71 -13.55
C ILE A 53 -12.23 -10.11 -13.08
N HIS A 54 -11.44 -10.74 -12.19
CA HIS A 54 -11.77 -12.00 -11.54
C HIS A 54 -12.58 -11.79 -10.26
N ASN A 55 -13.27 -12.82 -9.80
CA ASN A 55 -14.04 -12.83 -8.56
C ASN A 55 -13.14 -12.95 -7.33
N GLY A 56 -13.73 -12.73 -6.15
CA GLY A 56 -13.09 -12.94 -4.83
C GLY A 56 -12.97 -11.68 -3.98
N PHE A 57 -13.62 -10.60 -4.39
CA PHE A 57 -13.66 -9.33 -3.65
C PHE A 57 -15.01 -9.15 -2.95
N GLY A 58 -15.06 -8.43 -1.83
CA GLY A 58 -16.29 -7.97 -1.20
C GLY A 58 -16.97 -8.93 -0.23
N LEU A 59 -16.45 -10.14 -0.03
CA LEU A 59 -17.06 -11.13 0.86
C LEU A 59 -17.18 -10.65 2.31
N HIS A 60 -16.22 -9.87 2.80
CA HIS A 60 -16.25 -9.32 4.15
C HIS A 60 -17.02 -8.00 4.23
N THR A 61 -16.84 -7.12 3.24
CA THR A 61 -17.44 -5.79 3.23
C THR A 61 -18.90 -5.79 2.79
N PHE A 62 -19.22 -6.48 1.69
CA PHE A 62 -20.53 -6.47 1.07
C PHE A 62 -21.33 -7.76 1.26
N LYS A 63 -20.72 -8.82 1.80
CA LYS A 63 -21.30 -10.17 1.93
C LYS A 63 -21.69 -10.77 0.57
N GLU A 64 -21.03 -10.31 -0.49
CA GLU A 64 -21.20 -10.72 -1.87
C GLU A 64 -19.85 -10.99 -2.51
N GLU A 65 -19.77 -11.93 -3.44
CA GLU A 65 -18.57 -12.17 -4.22
C GLU A 65 -18.61 -11.30 -5.47
N LEU A 66 -17.72 -10.31 -5.53
CA LEU A 66 -17.63 -9.32 -6.59
C LEU A 66 -16.35 -9.49 -7.40
N THR A 67 -16.33 -8.93 -8.61
CA THR A 67 -15.10 -8.61 -9.33
C THR A 67 -14.47 -7.33 -8.81
N GLY A 68 -13.19 -7.08 -9.15
CA GLY A 68 -12.51 -5.84 -8.75
C GLY A 68 -13.23 -4.57 -9.21
N PRO A 69 -13.64 -4.44 -10.50
CA PRO A 69 -14.40 -3.30 -10.98
C PRO A 69 -15.75 -3.10 -10.26
N GLU A 70 -16.49 -4.17 -9.97
CA GLU A 70 -17.74 -4.08 -9.21
C GLU A 70 -17.51 -3.59 -7.78
N TYR A 71 -16.46 -4.07 -7.12
CA TYR A 71 -16.06 -3.59 -5.80
C TYR A 71 -15.71 -2.11 -5.83
N ALA A 72 -14.86 -1.70 -6.80
CA ALA A 72 -14.47 -0.30 -6.97
C ALA A 72 -15.67 0.61 -7.24
N ALA A 73 -16.58 0.20 -8.14
CA ALA A 73 -17.79 0.95 -8.48
C ALA A 73 -18.64 1.28 -7.25
N ARG A 74 -18.83 0.32 -6.35
CA ARG A 74 -19.60 0.54 -5.11
C ARG A 74 -19.00 1.62 -4.20
N PHE A 75 -17.67 1.73 -4.14
CA PHE A 75 -17.01 2.78 -3.37
C PHE A 75 -17.01 4.12 -4.13
N ILE A 76 -16.85 4.09 -5.45
CA ILE A 76 -16.95 5.29 -6.30
C ILE A 76 -18.35 5.91 -6.20
N ASP A 77 -19.40 5.08 -6.31
CA ASP A 77 -20.79 5.56 -6.17
C ASP A 77 -21.02 6.23 -4.81
N LYS A 78 -20.55 5.62 -3.72
CA LYS A 78 -20.62 6.21 -2.37
C LYS A 78 -19.87 7.54 -2.25
N ALA A 79 -18.74 7.69 -2.92
CA ALA A 79 -18.00 8.96 -2.93
C ALA A 79 -18.74 10.03 -3.75
N ILE A 80 -19.32 9.67 -4.88
CA ILE A 80 -20.15 10.55 -5.73
C ILE A 80 -21.41 10.99 -4.99
N GLU A 81 -22.13 10.08 -4.33
CA GLU A 81 -23.31 10.39 -3.52
C GLU A 81 -23.05 11.44 -2.43
N ARG A 82 -21.83 11.48 -1.90
CA ARG A 82 -21.35 12.43 -0.90
C ARG A 82 -20.80 13.73 -1.48
N ASN A 83 -20.72 13.82 -2.82
CA ASN A 83 -20.04 14.91 -3.54
C ASN A 83 -18.60 15.12 -3.06
N ILE A 84 -17.86 14.05 -2.77
CA ILE A 84 -16.44 14.14 -2.44
C ILE A 84 -15.66 14.59 -3.68
N GLU A 85 -14.88 15.65 -3.54
CA GLU A 85 -14.07 16.19 -4.64
C GLU A 85 -12.93 15.24 -4.98
N TYR A 86 -12.66 15.08 -6.29
CA TYR A 86 -11.51 14.34 -6.78
C TYR A 86 -10.92 14.99 -8.02
N ARG A 87 -9.59 14.89 -8.18
CA ARG A 87 -8.87 15.35 -9.36
C ARG A 87 -8.12 14.15 -9.98
N LEU A 88 -8.53 13.78 -11.18
CA LEU A 88 -7.92 12.71 -11.98
C LEU A 88 -6.72 13.22 -12.76
N SER A 89 -5.92 12.30 -13.32
CA SER A 89 -4.72 12.62 -14.09
C SER A 89 -3.80 13.60 -13.35
N THR A 90 -3.83 13.58 -12.02
CA THR A 90 -3.13 14.51 -11.13
C THR A 90 -2.07 13.77 -10.33
N MET A 91 -0.81 14.06 -10.61
CA MET A 91 0.33 13.44 -9.94
C MET A 91 0.86 14.35 -8.83
N VAL A 92 0.93 13.83 -7.62
CA VAL A 92 1.61 14.50 -6.50
C VAL A 92 3.11 14.33 -6.64
N LEU A 93 3.84 15.44 -6.56
CA LEU A 93 5.29 15.48 -6.73
C LEU A 93 6.04 15.59 -5.40
N SER A 94 5.48 16.33 -4.44
CA SER A 94 6.09 16.51 -3.12
C SER A 94 5.06 16.84 -2.06
N ILE A 95 5.41 16.55 -0.82
CA ILE A 95 4.74 16.93 0.42
C ILE A 95 5.75 17.75 1.22
N GLY A 96 5.38 18.93 1.68
CA GLY A 96 6.19 19.82 2.49
C GLY A 96 5.37 20.46 3.61
N GLU A 97 6.05 21.20 4.48
CA GLU A 97 5.40 22.04 5.48
C GLU A 97 4.98 23.36 4.83
N PHE A 98 3.94 24.00 5.37
CA PHE A 98 3.54 25.34 4.95
C PHE A 98 4.51 26.34 5.59
N GLU A 99 5.45 26.84 4.80
CA GLU A 99 6.21 28.02 5.17
C GLU A 99 5.54 29.25 4.55
N SER A 100 5.07 30.17 5.36
CA SER A 100 4.37 31.42 4.95
C SER A 100 5.20 32.34 4.04
N SER A 101 6.39 31.95 3.61
CA SER A 101 7.38 32.77 2.91
C SER A 101 7.94 32.17 1.61
N TYR A 102 7.23 31.23 0.94
CA TYR A 102 7.68 30.74 -0.38
C TYR A 102 7.06 31.55 -1.52
N GLU A 103 7.77 32.57 -2.00
CA GLU A 103 7.60 33.08 -3.37
C GLU A 103 8.33 32.17 -4.36
N LEU A 104 7.60 31.71 -5.39
CA LEU A 104 8.22 31.18 -6.60
C LEU A 104 8.91 32.36 -7.29
N SER A 105 10.25 32.47 -7.23
CA SER A 105 10.95 33.38 -8.10
C SER A 105 10.81 32.88 -9.54
N ASP A 106 10.22 33.69 -10.40
CA ASP A 106 10.20 33.54 -11.87
C ASP A 106 11.62 33.75 -12.46
N GLU A 107 12.60 33.03 -11.96
CA GLU A 107 13.90 33.01 -12.62
C GLU A 107 13.86 32.00 -13.76
N TYR A 108 13.68 32.52 -14.96
CA TYR A 108 13.88 31.82 -16.23
C TYR A 108 15.23 31.09 -16.19
N ILE A 109 15.18 29.77 -16.33
CA ILE A 109 16.36 28.95 -16.63
C ILE A 109 16.72 29.23 -18.09
N GLY A 110 17.66 30.12 -18.32
CA GLY A 110 18.27 30.30 -19.63
C GLY A 110 19.06 29.04 -19.98
N VAL A 111 18.61 28.30 -20.98
CA VAL A 111 19.35 27.16 -21.53
C VAL A 111 20.45 27.71 -22.44
N GLU A 112 21.63 27.94 -21.91
CA GLU A 112 22.84 28.12 -22.71
C GLU A 112 23.56 26.77 -22.84
N SER A 113 23.37 26.13 -23.99
CA SER A 113 24.03 24.93 -24.50
C SER A 113 23.68 23.55 -23.87
N ALA A 114 23.56 22.58 -24.78
CA ALA A 114 23.06 21.20 -24.56
C ALA A 114 24.04 20.23 -23.87
N THR A 115 25.02 20.67 -23.12
CA THR A 115 26.08 19.80 -22.57
C THR A 115 26.29 19.83 -21.05
N ASP A 116 25.67 20.77 -20.32
CA ASP A 116 25.81 20.81 -18.85
C ASP A 116 24.47 21.08 -18.16
N VAL A 117 23.77 20.02 -17.82
CA VAL A 117 22.61 20.08 -16.90
C VAL A 117 23.12 19.94 -15.45
N THR A 118 23.60 21.02 -14.90
CA THR A 118 23.86 21.10 -13.46
C THR A 118 22.62 21.68 -12.79
N ILE A 119 21.81 20.82 -12.15
CA ILE A 119 20.72 21.27 -11.28
C ILE A 119 21.31 21.79 -9.98
N SER A 120 21.61 23.09 -9.94
CA SER A 120 21.95 23.75 -8.67
C SER A 120 20.66 24.16 -7.95
N ARG A 121 20.32 23.43 -6.87
CA ARG A 121 19.34 23.87 -5.87
C ARG A 121 19.93 25.05 -5.10
N SER A 122 19.57 26.28 -5.44
CA SER A 122 19.74 27.41 -4.54
C SER A 122 18.37 27.87 -4.04
N LEU A 123 18.02 27.41 -2.86
CA LEU A 123 16.95 28.00 -2.06
C LEU A 123 17.46 29.32 -1.50
N ARG A 124 16.97 30.47 -1.99
CA ARG A 124 17.16 31.76 -1.36
C ARG A 124 15.85 32.31 -0.87
N SER A 125 15.80 32.57 0.43
CA SER A 125 14.72 33.19 1.16
C SER A 125 14.62 34.71 0.91
N ARG A 126 13.39 35.22 1.02
CA ARG A 126 12.87 36.55 1.32
C ARG A 126 12.19 37.30 0.20
N HIS A 127 10.86 37.41 0.35
CA HIS A 127 10.17 38.72 0.42
C HIS A 127 8.84 38.56 1.15
N GLU A 128 8.61 39.48 2.09
CA GLU A 128 7.43 39.55 2.93
C GLU A 128 6.23 39.99 2.06
N VAL A 129 5.18 39.19 1.96
CA VAL A 129 3.86 39.63 1.52
C VAL A 129 2.97 39.61 2.74
N ASN A 130 2.57 40.80 3.18
CA ASN A 130 1.57 41.03 4.21
C ASN A 130 0.20 40.67 3.63
N ASP A 131 -0.30 39.47 3.86
CA ASP A 131 -1.72 39.14 3.83
C ASP A 131 -2.22 39.00 5.27
N GLU A 132 -2.82 40.06 5.80
CA GLU A 132 -3.26 40.21 7.20
C GLU A 132 -4.50 39.33 7.56
N ASN A 133 -4.84 38.28 6.78
CA ASN A 133 -6.02 37.43 7.01
C ASN A 133 -5.80 35.92 6.91
N ASP A 134 -4.57 35.43 6.90
CA ASP A 134 -4.32 33.99 7.04
C ASP A 134 -4.01 33.66 8.51
N GLU A 135 -5.03 33.35 9.29
CA GLU A 135 -4.90 32.62 10.57
C GLU A 135 -4.40 31.20 10.26
N ASN A 136 -3.10 31.09 9.99
CA ASN A 136 -2.45 29.84 9.66
C ASN A 136 -1.86 29.25 10.94
N ASP A 137 -2.43 28.16 11.41
CA ASP A 137 -2.16 27.54 12.71
C ASP A 137 -0.82 26.76 12.75
N GLY A 138 0.09 26.99 11.79
CA GLY A 138 1.46 26.43 11.77
C GLY A 138 1.57 24.92 11.50
N ASN A 139 0.45 24.19 11.39
CA ASN A 139 0.42 22.73 11.22
C ASN A 139 -0.09 22.26 9.85
N ASP A 140 -0.26 23.16 8.90
CA ASP A 140 -0.73 22.83 7.57
C ASP A 140 0.38 22.23 6.69
N HIS A 141 0.01 21.27 5.86
CA HIS A 141 0.89 20.66 4.87
C HIS A 141 0.66 21.30 3.49
N VAL A 142 1.72 21.39 2.70
CA VAL A 142 1.65 21.84 1.30
C VAL A 142 1.94 20.65 0.38
N ILE A 143 1.02 20.40 -0.54
CA ILE A 143 1.15 19.39 -1.59
C ILE A 143 1.44 20.12 -2.90
N THR A 144 2.55 19.76 -3.56
CA THR A 144 2.83 20.17 -4.93
C THR A 144 2.38 19.06 -5.88
N ALA A 145 1.52 19.40 -6.83
CA ALA A 145 0.98 18.45 -7.79
C ALA A 145 1.05 19.02 -9.21
N ILE A 146 0.90 18.12 -10.20
CA ILE A 146 0.87 18.46 -11.61
C ILE A 146 -0.26 17.72 -12.32
N ASN A 147 -0.96 18.41 -13.22
CA ASN A 147 -1.88 17.81 -14.18
C ASN A 147 -1.76 18.52 -15.54
N ARG A 148 -2.57 18.12 -16.54
CA ARG A 148 -2.53 18.71 -17.87
C ARG A 148 -3.25 20.05 -17.98
N GLU A 149 -4.24 20.27 -17.13
CA GLU A 149 -5.13 21.45 -17.17
C GLU A 149 -4.50 22.64 -16.45
N ASP A 150 -4.04 22.40 -15.22
CA ASP A 150 -3.53 23.44 -14.31
C ASP A 150 -2.00 23.58 -14.39
N GLY A 151 -1.29 22.62 -15.02
CA GLY A 151 0.16 22.56 -14.96
C GLY A 151 0.65 22.19 -13.57
N LEU A 152 1.68 22.87 -13.08
CA LEU A 152 2.21 22.73 -11.72
C LEU A 152 1.43 23.65 -10.78
N PHE A 153 0.89 23.08 -9.71
CA PHE A 153 0.12 23.84 -8.72
C PHE A 153 0.36 23.34 -7.30
N ARG A 154 -0.08 24.12 -6.32
CA ARG A 154 0.03 23.79 -4.90
C ARG A 154 -1.33 23.78 -4.24
N LEU A 155 -1.49 22.90 -3.28
CA LEU A 155 -2.66 22.78 -2.40
C LEU A 155 -2.18 22.78 -0.95
N CYS A 156 -3.03 23.29 -0.08
CA CYS A 156 -2.80 23.29 1.36
C CYS A 156 -3.81 22.39 2.06
N CYS A 157 -3.41 21.68 3.10
CA CYS A 157 -4.33 20.85 3.88
C CYS A 157 -3.85 20.65 5.31
N ARG A 158 -4.80 20.39 6.19
CA ARG A 158 -4.52 20.08 7.60
C ARG A 158 -4.01 18.66 7.76
N LYS A 159 -4.58 17.69 7.02
CA LYS A 159 -4.20 16.27 7.11
C LYS A 159 -4.00 15.67 5.73
N ILE A 160 -3.06 14.72 5.65
CA ILE A 160 -2.77 13.95 4.46
C ILE A 160 -3.02 12.47 4.75
N ILE A 161 -3.68 11.77 3.82
CA ILE A 161 -3.79 10.31 3.87
C ILE A 161 -3.04 9.73 2.67
N LEU A 162 -1.97 8.99 2.95
CA LEU A 162 -1.16 8.30 1.98
C LEU A 162 -1.85 6.97 1.61
N ALA A 163 -2.35 6.87 0.37
CA ALA A 163 -3.07 5.72 -0.15
C ALA A 163 -2.56 5.30 -1.55
N MET A 164 -1.26 5.55 -1.84
CA MET A 164 -0.65 5.37 -3.16
C MET A 164 -0.48 3.91 -3.57
N GLY A 165 -0.72 2.96 -2.65
CA GLY A 165 -0.65 1.54 -2.93
C GLY A 165 0.78 1.02 -3.10
N CYS A 166 0.96 0.08 -4.02
CA CYS A 166 2.24 -0.56 -4.29
C CYS A 166 2.41 -0.83 -5.79
N ARG A 167 3.66 -1.06 -6.21
CA ARG A 167 4.02 -1.54 -7.54
C ARG A 167 4.69 -2.89 -7.49
N GLU A 168 4.63 -3.63 -8.58
CA GLU A 168 5.34 -4.90 -8.70
C GLU A 168 6.85 -4.67 -8.84
N ARG A 169 7.62 -5.62 -8.32
CA ARG A 169 9.08 -5.61 -8.44
C ARG A 169 9.48 -5.80 -9.91
N PRO A 170 10.14 -4.82 -10.55
CA PRO A 170 10.51 -4.90 -11.95
C PRO A 170 11.73 -5.82 -12.15
N ARG A 171 11.96 -6.26 -13.40
CA ARG A 171 13.11 -7.13 -13.77
C ARG A 171 14.45 -6.59 -13.26
N GLY A 172 14.65 -5.27 -13.32
CA GLY A 172 15.90 -4.66 -12.87
C GLY A 172 16.20 -4.89 -11.39
N ALA A 173 15.16 -4.87 -10.54
CA ALA A 173 15.29 -5.13 -9.11
C ALA A 173 15.49 -6.64 -8.79
N LEU A 174 15.13 -7.54 -9.71
CA LEU A 174 15.30 -8.99 -9.55
C LEU A 174 16.68 -9.48 -10.02
N ASN A 175 17.45 -8.64 -10.71
CA ASN A 175 18.77 -8.98 -11.24
C ASN A 175 18.81 -10.29 -12.06
N ILE A 176 17.73 -10.62 -12.80
CA ILE A 176 17.66 -11.82 -13.62
C ILE A 176 18.72 -11.72 -14.73
N PRO A 177 19.62 -12.72 -14.85
CA PRO A 177 20.65 -12.75 -15.89
C PRO A 177 20.06 -12.79 -17.31
N GLY A 178 20.89 -12.48 -18.31
CA GLY A 178 20.57 -12.56 -19.72
C GLY A 178 20.18 -11.23 -20.35
N TYR A 179 19.59 -11.31 -21.55
CA TYR A 179 19.21 -10.13 -22.33
C TYR A 179 18.03 -9.38 -21.73
N ARG A 180 17.79 -8.15 -22.24
CA ARG A 180 16.65 -7.30 -21.85
C ARG A 180 15.77 -6.99 -23.07
N PRO A 181 15.21 -7.99 -23.74
CA PRO A 181 14.37 -7.79 -24.92
C PRO A 181 12.96 -7.34 -24.52
N ALA A 182 12.14 -6.98 -25.52
CA ALA A 182 10.70 -6.88 -25.36
C ALA A 182 10.10 -8.25 -24.95
N GLY A 183 8.91 -8.26 -24.35
CA GLY A 183 8.23 -9.48 -23.90
C GLY A 183 8.48 -9.85 -22.43
N ILE A 184 9.15 -8.97 -21.67
CA ILE A 184 9.28 -9.12 -20.22
C ILE A 184 8.36 -8.09 -19.56
N TYR A 185 7.36 -8.56 -18.82
CA TYR A 185 6.38 -7.72 -18.14
C TYR A 185 6.22 -8.17 -16.69
N THR A 186 5.81 -7.28 -15.81
CA THR A 186 5.23 -7.71 -14.54
C THR A 186 3.84 -8.29 -14.79
N ALA A 187 3.37 -9.17 -13.91
CA ALA A 187 2.06 -9.81 -14.07
C ALA A 187 0.91 -8.80 -14.07
N GLY A 188 0.98 -7.75 -13.23
CA GLY A 188 -0.01 -6.68 -13.20
C GLY A 188 0.03 -5.78 -14.44
N THR A 189 1.21 -5.51 -15.02
CA THR A 189 1.29 -4.83 -16.32
C THR A 189 0.63 -5.67 -17.42
N ALA A 190 0.89 -6.97 -17.45
CA ALA A 190 0.22 -7.87 -18.38
C ALA A 190 -1.31 -7.91 -18.16
N GLN A 191 -1.74 -7.86 -16.90
CA GLN A 191 -3.15 -7.78 -16.54
C GLN A 191 -3.81 -6.51 -17.08
N ARG A 192 -3.16 -5.35 -16.95
CA ARG A 192 -3.65 -4.10 -17.53
C ARG A 192 -3.74 -4.18 -19.05
N LEU A 193 -2.69 -4.66 -19.70
CA LEU A 193 -2.67 -4.82 -21.16
C LEU A 193 -3.83 -5.68 -21.67
N VAL A 194 -4.09 -6.82 -21.02
CA VAL A 194 -5.16 -7.74 -21.44
C VAL A 194 -6.54 -7.21 -21.07
N ASN A 195 -6.72 -6.75 -19.82
CA ASN A 195 -8.06 -6.50 -19.28
C ASN A 195 -8.58 -5.08 -19.54
N ILE A 196 -7.69 -4.09 -19.70
CA ILE A 196 -8.05 -2.69 -19.92
C ILE A 196 -7.76 -2.27 -21.36
N GLU A 197 -6.54 -2.56 -21.85
CA GLU A 197 -6.08 -2.07 -23.15
C GLU A 197 -6.45 -3.01 -24.31
N GLY A 198 -6.84 -4.26 -24.04
CA GLY A 198 -7.19 -5.26 -25.06
C GLY A 198 -6.00 -5.80 -25.85
N TYR A 199 -4.79 -5.67 -25.31
CA TYR A 199 -3.55 -6.15 -25.96
C TYR A 199 -3.07 -7.46 -25.36
N MET A 200 -2.67 -8.40 -26.20
CA MET A 200 -2.06 -9.66 -25.81
C MET A 200 -0.54 -9.48 -25.66
N PRO A 201 0.06 -9.63 -24.46
CA PRO A 201 1.50 -9.48 -24.25
C PRO A 201 2.34 -10.48 -25.04
N GLY A 202 1.82 -11.68 -25.24
CA GLY A 202 2.43 -12.76 -26.01
C GLY A 202 1.59 -14.03 -26.04
N ARG A 203 2.09 -15.06 -26.71
CA ARG A 203 1.34 -16.30 -26.95
C ARG A 203 1.95 -17.54 -26.28
N GLU A 204 3.24 -17.56 -26.07
CA GLU A 204 3.95 -18.61 -25.35
C GLU A 204 4.58 -18.00 -24.10
N VAL A 205 4.02 -18.29 -22.92
CA VAL A 205 4.29 -17.56 -21.70
C VAL A 205 4.94 -18.45 -20.66
N VAL A 206 5.96 -17.93 -20.00
CA VAL A 206 6.49 -18.45 -18.74
C VAL A 206 6.26 -17.40 -17.66
N ILE A 207 5.91 -17.83 -16.46
CA ILE A 207 5.68 -16.93 -15.31
C ILE A 207 6.72 -17.25 -14.24
N LEU A 208 7.37 -16.21 -13.71
CA LEU A 208 8.26 -16.30 -12.56
C LEU A 208 7.57 -15.72 -11.33
N GLY A 209 7.39 -16.53 -10.31
CA GLY A 209 6.69 -16.23 -9.08
C GLY A 209 5.25 -16.73 -9.08
N SER A 210 4.84 -17.37 -7.97
CA SER A 210 3.54 -17.98 -7.76
C SER A 210 2.65 -17.16 -6.78
N GLY A 211 2.86 -15.85 -6.71
CA GLY A 211 1.92 -14.95 -6.03
C GLY A 211 0.57 -14.90 -6.76
N ASP A 212 -0.49 -14.46 -6.09
CA ASP A 212 -1.86 -14.49 -6.62
C ASP A 212 -2.00 -13.85 -8.01
N ILE A 213 -1.35 -12.72 -8.24
CA ILE A 213 -1.39 -12.05 -9.56
C ILE A 213 -0.80 -12.94 -10.65
N GLY A 214 0.31 -13.63 -10.37
CA GLY A 214 0.93 -14.58 -11.31
C GLY A 214 0.03 -15.77 -11.62
N LEU A 215 -0.61 -16.36 -10.61
CA LEU A 215 -1.56 -17.46 -10.77
C LEU A 215 -2.80 -17.04 -11.56
N ILE A 216 -3.39 -15.91 -11.22
CA ILE A 216 -4.54 -15.34 -11.92
C ILE A 216 -4.20 -15.05 -13.39
N MET A 217 -3.00 -14.51 -13.65
CA MET A 217 -2.58 -14.24 -15.02
C MET A 217 -2.24 -15.52 -15.80
N ALA A 218 -1.78 -16.59 -15.16
CA ALA A 218 -1.64 -17.89 -15.82
C ALA A 218 -2.97 -18.36 -16.39
N ARG A 219 -4.03 -18.34 -15.59
CA ARG A 219 -5.41 -18.64 -16.02
C ARG A 219 -5.88 -17.65 -17.09
N ARG A 220 -5.74 -16.34 -16.85
CA ARG A 220 -6.25 -15.30 -17.76
C ARG A 220 -5.62 -15.39 -19.14
N MET A 221 -4.29 -15.49 -19.23
CA MET A 221 -3.58 -15.64 -20.50
C MET A 221 -4.02 -16.91 -21.26
N THR A 222 -4.26 -18.00 -20.54
CA THR A 222 -4.74 -19.26 -21.13
C THR A 222 -6.14 -19.10 -21.71
N LEU A 223 -7.05 -18.42 -21.00
CA LEU A 223 -8.41 -18.14 -21.49
C LEU A 223 -8.42 -17.24 -22.71
N GLU A 224 -7.44 -16.36 -22.86
CA GLU A 224 -7.26 -15.50 -24.06
C GLU A 224 -6.47 -16.21 -25.18
N GLY A 225 -6.22 -17.53 -25.05
CA GLY A 225 -5.62 -18.35 -26.10
C GLY A 225 -4.09 -18.39 -26.11
N ALA A 226 -3.41 -17.87 -25.08
CA ALA A 226 -1.97 -18.09 -24.90
C ALA A 226 -1.70 -19.49 -24.33
N LYS A 227 -0.49 -20.00 -24.56
CA LYS A 227 0.01 -21.22 -23.95
C LYS A 227 0.95 -20.88 -22.80
N VAL A 228 0.48 -21.03 -21.56
CA VAL A 228 1.35 -20.91 -20.38
C VAL A 228 2.12 -22.23 -20.21
N LYS A 229 3.44 -22.15 -20.28
CA LYS A 229 4.34 -23.34 -20.26
C LYS A 229 4.61 -23.83 -18.84
N ALA A 230 4.86 -22.91 -17.92
CA ALA A 230 5.15 -23.18 -16.52
C ALA A 230 5.02 -21.91 -15.68
N VAL A 231 4.78 -22.13 -14.38
CA VAL A 231 4.99 -21.13 -13.33
C VAL A 231 6.16 -21.63 -12.48
N ALA A 232 7.26 -20.85 -12.42
CA ALA A 232 8.42 -21.15 -11.60
C ALA A 232 8.37 -20.33 -10.31
N GLU A 233 8.59 -21.00 -9.18
CA GLU A 233 8.58 -20.40 -7.83
C GLU A 233 9.90 -20.70 -7.12
N LEU A 234 10.56 -19.63 -6.67
CA LEU A 234 11.83 -19.71 -5.96
C LEU A 234 11.74 -20.49 -4.65
N MET A 235 10.62 -20.33 -3.94
CA MET A 235 10.39 -20.96 -2.64
C MET A 235 9.91 -22.40 -2.81
N PRO A 236 10.08 -23.28 -1.78
CA PRO A 236 9.55 -24.63 -1.78
C PRO A 236 8.03 -24.70 -1.56
N TYR A 237 7.36 -23.55 -1.58
CA TYR A 237 5.92 -23.40 -1.45
C TYR A 237 5.43 -22.21 -2.29
N SER A 238 4.16 -22.23 -2.70
CA SER A 238 3.54 -21.10 -3.40
C SER A 238 3.23 -19.95 -2.44
N GLY A 239 3.45 -18.71 -2.92
CA GLY A 239 3.09 -17.48 -2.20
C GLY A 239 1.63 -17.08 -2.36
N GLY A 240 0.89 -17.68 -3.31
CA GLY A 240 -0.52 -17.39 -3.56
C GLY A 240 -1.48 -18.27 -2.75
N LEU A 241 -2.76 -17.85 -2.73
CA LEU A 241 -3.81 -18.58 -2.05
C LEU A 241 -4.02 -19.98 -2.65
N LYS A 242 -4.24 -20.97 -1.79
CA LYS A 242 -4.40 -22.37 -2.20
C LYS A 242 -5.51 -22.56 -3.25
N ARG A 243 -6.62 -21.83 -3.12
CA ARG A 243 -7.72 -21.88 -4.12
C ARG A 243 -7.26 -21.43 -5.51
N ASN A 244 -6.35 -20.43 -5.58
CA ASN A 244 -5.83 -19.91 -6.84
C ASN A 244 -4.88 -20.92 -7.51
N ILE A 245 -4.14 -21.72 -6.74
CA ILE A 245 -3.33 -22.81 -7.30
C ILE A 245 -4.25 -23.79 -8.05
N VAL A 246 -5.32 -24.23 -7.41
CA VAL A 246 -6.28 -25.18 -8.02
C VAL A 246 -6.96 -24.56 -9.24
N GLN A 247 -7.59 -23.40 -9.07
CA GLN A 247 -8.44 -22.79 -10.11
C GLN A 247 -7.64 -22.20 -11.28
N CYS A 248 -6.38 -21.85 -11.07
CA CYS A 248 -5.57 -21.16 -12.08
C CYS A 248 -4.50 -22.05 -12.72
N LEU A 249 -4.06 -23.10 -12.04
CA LEU A 249 -3.02 -23.99 -12.57
C LEU A 249 -3.54 -25.40 -12.77
N ASP A 250 -4.06 -26.07 -11.72
CA ASP A 250 -4.46 -27.48 -11.79
C ASP A 250 -5.58 -27.69 -12.81
N ASP A 251 -6.63 -26.85 -12.81
CA ASP A 251 -7.75 -26.91 -13.75
C ASP A 251 -7.33 -26.69 -15.22
N PHE A 252 -6.16 -26.06 -15.44
CA PHE A 252 -5.63 -25.78 -16.78
C PHE A 252 -4.42 -26.65 -17.14
N GLY A 253 -3.99 -27.55 -16.25
CA GLY A 253 -2.84 -28.41 -16.46
C GLY A 253 -1.50 -27.62 -16.59
N ILE A 254 -1.39 -26.47 -15.93
CA ILE A 254 -0.19 -25.63 -15.96
C ILE A 254 0.76 -26.09 -14.85
N PRO A 255 2.00 -26.52 -15.18
CA PRO A 255 2.94 -26.99 -14.17
C PRO A 255 3.44 -25.87 -13.25
N LEU A 256 3.43 -26.14 -11.93
CA LEU A 256 4.06 -25.32 -10.90
C LEU A 256 5.38 -25.93 -10.49
N LEU A 257 6.49 -25.24 -10.79
CA LEU A 257 7.84 -25.66 -10.49
C LEU A 257 8.31 -24.96 -9.20
N LEU A 258 8.19 -25.63 -8.06
CA LEU A 258 8.65 -25.11 -6.77
C LEU A 258 10.18 -25.31 -6.63
N SER A 259 10.84 -24.43 -5.87
CA SER A 259 12.31 -24.40 -5.74
C SER A 259 13.01 -24.21 -7.10
N HIS A 260 12.45 -23.39 -7.97
CA HIS A 260 12.98 -23.09 -9.30
C HIS A 260 13.05 -21.59 -9.56
N THR A 261 14.03 -21.17 -10.35
CA THR A 261 14.13 -19.75 -10.78
C THR A 261 14.62 -19.63 -12.21
N VAL A 262 14.37 -18.45 -12.81
CA VAL A 262 14.91 -18.11 -14.13
C VAL A 262 16.38 -17.69 -13.98
N VAL A 263 17.26 -18.39 -14.64
CA VAL A 263 18.71 -18.16 -14.59
C VAL A 263 19.27 -17.50 -15.85
N ASP A 264 18.49 -17.47 -16.94
CA ASP A 264 18.91 -16.79 -18.17
C ASP A 264 17.70 -16.45 -19.06
N ILE A 265 17.82 -15.36 -19.84
CA ILE A 265 16.82 -14.90 -20.81
C ILE A 265 17.50 -14.80 -22.18
N LYS A 266 16.94 -15.48 -23.18
CA LYS A 266 17.42 -15.51 -24.55
C LYS A 266 16.52 -14.63 -25.45
N GLY A 267 17.15 -14.06 -26.49
CA GLY A 267 16.50 -13.18 -27.46
C GLY A 267 17.00 -11.73 -27.32
N LYS A 268 17.24 -11.06 -28.43
CA LYS A 268 17.74 -9.67 -28.45
C LYS A 268 16.62 -8.65 -28.59
N GLU A 269 15.74 -8.83 -29.58
CA GLU A 269 14.62 -7.93 -29.84
C GLU A 269 13.42 -8.28 -28.95
N ARG A 270 13.09 -9.56 -28.89
CA ARG A 270 12.02 -10.11 -28.08
C ARG A 270 12.52 -11.39 -27.36
N VAL A 271 11.86 -11.77 -26.28
CA VAL A 271 12.10 -13.06 -25.60
C VAL A 271 11.87 -14.20 -26.59
N GLU A 272 12.84 -15.11 -26.71
CA GLU A 272 12.77 -16.32 -27.53
C GLU A 272 12.75 -17.57 -26.64
N ALA A 273 13.34 -17.48 -25.47
CA ALA A 273 13.31 -18.53 -24.45
C ALA A 273 13.78 -17.98 -23.10
N VAL A 274 13.42 -18.70 -22.04
CA VAL A 274 14.02 -18.57 -20.71
C VAL A 274 14.64 -19.89 -20.29
N VAL A 275 15.67 -19.83 -19.45
CA VAL A 275 16.27 -20.99 -18.83
C VAL A 275 15.89 -21.00 -17.37
N ILE A 276 15.29 -22.09 -16.89
CA ILE A 276 14.88 -22.29 -15.50
C ILE A 276 15.81 -23.35 -14.89
N ALA A 277 16.21 -23.16 -13.65
CA ALA A 277 17.02 -24.14 -12.89
C ALA A 277 16.41 -24.36 -11.51
N GLU A 278 16.65 -25.55 -10.94
CA GLU A 278 16.38 -25.82 -9.53
C GLU A 278 17.27 -24.95 -8.62
N VAL A 279 16.80 -24.67 -7.40
CA VAL A 279 17.60 -23.98 -6.40
C VAL A 279 17.78 -24.83 -5.15
N ASP A 280 18.93 -24.66 -4.50
CA ASP A 280 19.25 -25.30 -3.23
C ASP A 280 18.52 -24.62 -2.04
N ALA A 281 18.76 -25.13 -0.82
CA ALA A 281 18.19 -24.58 0.41
C ALA A 281 18.63 -23.11 0.71
N ASN A 282 19.69 -22.64 0.05
CA ASN A 282 20.17 -21.25 0.13
C ASN A 282 19.64 -20.40 -1.03
N LEU A 283 18.67 -20.91 -1.79
CA LEU A 283 18.05 -20.27 -2.96
C LEU A 283 19.06 -19.99 -4.10
N LYS A 284 20.12 -20.78 -4.19
CA LYS A 284 21.13 -20.69 -5.27
C LYS A 284 20.85 -21.72 -6.36
N PRO A 285 20.93 -21.35 -7.64
CA PRO A 285 20.74 -22.28 -8.74
C PRO A 285 21.73 -23.46 -8.66
N ILE A 286 21.20 -24.67 -8.88
CA ILE A 286 21.99 -25.93 -8.90
C ILE A 286 22.48 -26.16 -10.32
N PRO A 287 23.80 -26.14 -10.59
CA PRO A 287 24.34 -26.38 -11.91
C PRO A 287 23.98 -27.77 -12.45
N GLY A 288 23.60 -27.85 -13.74
CA GLY A 288 23.22 -29.10 -14.41
C GLY A 288 21.72 -29.42 -14.32
N THR A 289 20.90 -28.55 -13.69
CA THR A 289 19.42 -28.67 -13.64
C THR A 289 18.73 -27.72 -14.60
N GLU A 290 19.50 -27.02 -15.43
CA GLU A 290 18.98 -26.00 -16.33
C GLU A 290 18.10 -26.62 -17.43
N GLU A 291 16.85 -26.15 -17.50
CA GLU A 291 15.89 -26.50 -18.54
C GLU A 291 15.50 -25.27 -19.36
N LYS A 292 15.51 -25.41 -20.70
CA LYS A 292 15.17 -24.32 -21.63
C LYS A 292 13.70 -24.37 -22.02
N TYR A 293 12.95 -23.32 -21.70
CA TYR A 293 11.57 -23.12 -22.10
C TYR A 293 11.50 -22.12 -23.26
N LYS A 294 11.12 -22.59 -24.46
CA LYS A 294 10.85 -21.70 -25.59
C LYS A 294 9.58 -20.91 -25.29
N CYS A 295 9.68 -19.57 -25.30
CA CYS A 295 8.56 -18.67 -25.04
C CYS A 295 8.84 -17.31 -25.69
N ASP A 296 7.80 -16.52 -25.91
CA ASP A 296 7.87 -15.15 -26.41
C ASP A 296 7.60 -14.11 -25.32
N THR A 297 7.22 -14.56 -24.11
CA THR A 297 6.86 -13.70 -22.99
C THR A 297 7.26 -14.31 -21.66
N LEU A 298 7.88 -13.49 -20.81
CA LEU A 298 8.15 -13.76 -19.41
C LEU A 298 7.36 -12.81 -18.54
N LEU A 299 6.44 -13.33 -17.71
CA LEU A 299 5.74 -12.55 -16.70
C LEU A 299 6.43 -12.68 -15.34
N LEU A 300 6.50 -11.57 -14.62
CA LEU A 300 7.14 -11.48 -13.30
C LEU A 300 6.07 -11.23 -12.23
N SER A 301 5.96 -12.13 -11.26
CA SER A 301 5.09 -12.02 -10.09
C SER A 301 5.90 -12.24 -8.80
N CYS A 302 6.97 -11.45 -8.64
CA CYS A 302 8.03 -11.66 -7.64
C CYS A 302 7.95 -10.69 -6.46
N GLY A 303 6.76 -10.37 -6.03
CA GLY A 303 6.50 -9.50 -4.89
C GLY A 303 6.23 -8.04 -5.26
N LEU A 304 5.73 -7.31 -4.27
CA LEU A 304 5.26 -5.95 -4.37
C LEU A 304 6.18 -5.01 -3.58
N LEU A 305 6.28 -3.77 -4.03
CA LEU A 305 7.01 -2.68 -3.39
C LEU A 305 6.02 -1.56 -3.07
N PRO A 306 5.77 -1.24 -1.80
CA PRO A 306 4.99 -0.06 -1.41
C PRO A 306 5.56 1.22 -2.04
N GLU A 307 4.66 2.09 -2.53
CA GLU A 307 5.01 3.36 -3.22
C GLU A 307 5.28 4.46 -2.19
N ASN A 308 6.48 4.45 -1.58
CA ASN A 308 6.83 5.29 -0.43
C ASN A 308 7.86 6.38 -0.71
N GLU A 309 8.06 6.75 -1.96
CA GLU A 309 8.96 7.85 -2.31
C GLU A 309 8.50 9.18 -1.68
N LEU A 310 7.19 9.49 -1.76
CA LEU A 310 6.61 10.69 -1.14
C LEU A 310 6.68 10.62 0.40
N SER A 311 6.38 9.45 0.97
CA SER A 311 6.45 9.24 2.43
C SER A 311 7.85 9.50 2.96
N THR A 312 8.87 8.93 2.29
CA THR A 312 10.27 9.12 2.67
C THR A 312 10.72 10.57 2.51
N ALA A 313 10.31 11.23 1.42
CA ALA A 313 10.63 12.63 1.18
C ALA A 313 9.98 13.57 2.20
N ALA A 314 8.82 13.21 2.73
CA ALA A 314 8.13 13.93 3.81
C ALA A 314 8.65 13.58 5.22
N GLY A 315 9.76 12.84 5.34
CA GLY A 315 10.38 12.51 6.63
C GLY A 315 9.66 11.41 7.44
N VAL A 316 8.73 10.68 6.82
CA VAL A 316 8.01 9.59 7.49
C VAL A 316 8.95 8.43 7.81
N GLU A 317 8.94 7.96 9.05
CA GLU A 317 9.75 6.83 9.49
C GLU A 317 9.21 5.51 8.93
N MET A 318 10.10 4.73 8.29
CA MET A 318 9.75 3.51 7.58
C MET A 318 10.02 2.25 8.43
N ASN A 319 9.13 1.26 8.31
CA ASN A 319 9.34 -0.07 8.87
C ASN A 319 10.12 -0.94 7.87
N PRO A 320 11.34 -1.40 8.20
CA PRO A 320 12.18 -2.16 7.28
C PRO A 320 11.58 -3.54 6.90
N ALA A 321 10.64 -4.07 7.69
CA ALA A 321 10.01 -5.36 7.40
C ALA A 321 8.87 -5.26 6.37
N THR A 322 8.13 -4.15 6.37
CA THR A 322 7.03 -3.90 5.42
C THR A 322 7.45 -3.01 4.26
N ASN A 323 8.51 -2.22 4.39
CA ASN A 323 8.88 -1.08 3.55
C ASN A 323 7.76 -0.02 3.48
N GLY A 324 6.87 0.02 4.47
CA GLY A 324 5.82 1.01 4.64
C GLY A 324 6.05 1.86 5.89
N PRO A 325 5.26 2.93 6.09
CA PRO A 325 5.32 3.78 7.27
C PRO A 325 5.17 3.02 8.59
N LYS A 326 5.82 3.50 9.65
CA LYS A 326 5.44 3.16 11.02
C LYS A 326 4.25 4.00 11.41
N VAL A 327 3.23 3.38 12.01
CA VAL A 327 1.98 4.06 12.37
C VAL A 327 1.54 3.71 13.78
N TYR A 328 0.76 4.62 14.36
CA TYR A 328 -0.03 4.42 15.56
C TYR A 328 -1.33 3.65 15.24
N GLU A 329 -2.13 3.36 16.26
CA GLU A 329 -3.46 2.72 16.15
C GLU A 329 -4.45 3.49 15.26
N SER A 330 -4.27 4.78 15.15
CA SER A 330 -5.06 5.70 14.31
C SER A 330 -4.66 5.66 12.83
N MET A 331 -3.64 4.89 12.46
CA MET A 331 -2.98 4.93 11.16
C MET A 331 -2.21 6.23 10.90
N GLU A 332 -2.07 7.11 11.87
CA GLU A 332 -1.19 8.28 11.82
C GLU A 332 0.27 7.81 11.84
N THR A 333 1.11 8.42 11.02
CA THR A 333 2.56 8.20 11.04
C THR A 333 3.21 8.95 12.21
N PHE A 334 4.52 8.84 12.37
CA PHE A 334 5.22 9.62 13.39
C PHE A 334 5.44 11.09 12.96
N VAL A 335 5.04 11.46 11.74
CA VAL A 335 4.90 12.85 11.30
C VAL A 335 3.47 13.28 11.55
N PRO A 336 3.22 14.28 12.42
CA PRO A 336 1.88 14.73 12.76
C PRO A 336 1.05 15.12 11.54
N GLY A 337 -0.23 14.73 11.51
CA GLY A 337 -1.14 15.04 10.41
C GLY A 337 -0.96 14.21 9.14
N ILE A 338 0.03 13.31 9.07
CA ILE A 338 0.21 12.39 7.93
C ILE A 338 -0.21 10.97 8.34
N TYR A 339 -1.19 10.42 7.65
CA TYR A 339 -1.73 9.07 7.83
C TYR A 339 -1.32 8.17 6.67
N ALA A 340 -1.30 6.86 6.88
CA ALA A 340 -1.01 5.89 5.83
C ALA A 340 -1.93 4.67 5.95
N CYS A 341 -2.44 4.17 4.81
CA CYS A 341 -3.32 3.00 4.77
C CYS A 341 -3.23 2.21 3.47
N GLY A 342 -3.59 0.94 3.54
CA GLY A 342 -3.56 0.02 2.41
C GLY A 342 -2.14 -0.39 2.02
N ASN A 343 -1.94 -0.72 0.74
CA ASN A 343 -0.69 -1.34 0.29
C ASN A 343 0.56 -0.45 0.34
N VAL A 344 0.40 0.86 0.54
CA VAL A 344 1.53 1.75 0.84
C VAL A 344 2.07 1.53 2.26
N LEU A 345 1.21 1.12 3.20
CA LEU A 345 1.56 0.82 4.58
C LEU A 345 2.10 -0.61 4.73
N HIS A 346 1.34 -1.58 4.28
CA HIS A 346 1.76 -2.97 4.15
C HIS A 346 0.88 -3.70 3.12
N VAL A 347 1.44 -4.69 2.42
CA VAL A 347 0.71 -5.40 1.37
C VAL A 347 -0.34 -6.32 1.97
N HIS A 348 -1.61 -6.14 1.58
CA HIS A 348 -2.75 -6.93 2.00
C HIS A 348 -3.06 -8.06 1.00
N ASP A 349 -3.69 -9.13 1.49
CA ASP A 349 -4.19 -10.25 0.68
C ASP A 349 -5.61 -10.00 0.18
N LEU A 350 -6.40 -9.28 0.97
CA LEU A 350 -7.82 -9.00 0.70
C LEU A 350 -8.08 -7.51 0.70
N VAL A 351 -8.75 -7.02 -0.34
CA VAL A 351 -9.14 -5.61 -0.45
C VAL A 351 -10.12 -5.18 0.65
N ASP A 352 -10.91 -6.11 1.16
CA ASP A 352 -11.82 -5.85 2.28
C ASP A 352 -11.07 -5.31 3.50
N TYR A 353 -9.89 -5.87 3.81
CA TYR A 353 -9.04 -5.39 4.90
C TYR A 353 -8.36 -4.05 4.57
N VAL A 354 -8.04 -3.81 3.30
CA VAL A 354 -7.56 -2.49 2.83
C VAL A 354 -8.60 -1.42 3.12
N SER A 355 -9.86 -1.67 2.76
CA SER A 355 -10.95 -0.71 2.95
C SER A 355 -11.28 -0.48 4.43
N GLU A 356 -11.24 -1.54 5.26
CA GLU A 356 -11.43 -1.44 6.72
C GLU A 356 -10.35 -0.57 7.36
N GLU A 357 -9.08 -0.84 7.06
CA GLU A 357 -7.94 -0.09 7.58
C GLU A 357 -7.97 1.37 7.14
N ALA A 358 -8.27 1.61 5.86
CA ALA A 358 -8.34 2.94 5.30
C ALA A 358 -9.52 3.76 5.85
N ALA A 359 -10.67 3.13 6.10
CA ALA A 359 -11.79 3.78 6.77
C ALA A 359 -11.39 4.24 8.18
N ASN A 360 -10.57 3.44 8.88
CA ASN A 360 -10.05 3.83 10.19
C ASN A 360 -9.13 5.07 10.07
N ALA A 361 -8.22 5.11 9.10
CA ALA A 361 -7.36 6.27 8.85
C ALA A 361 -8.19 7.54 8.58
N GLY A 362 -9.20 7.46 7.71
CA GLY A 362 -10.10 8.57 7.39
C GLY A 362 -10.86 9.10 8.60
N LYS A 363 -11.40 8.19 9.42
CA LYS A 363 -12.12 8.51 10.65
C LYS A 363 -11.24 9.27 11.65
N TYR A 364 -10.03 8.77 11.92
CA TYR A 364 -9.12 9.42 12.86
C TYR A 364 -8.62 10.76 12.35
N ALA A 365 -8.31 10.89 11.06
CA ALA A 365 -7.90 12.15 10.45
C ALA A 365 -8.99 13.22 10.60
N ALA A 366 -10.26 12.88 10.32
CA ALA A 366 -11.38 13.79 10.49
C ALA A 366 -11.60 14.18 11.96
N ARG A 367 -11.51 13.22 12.88
CA ARG A 367 -11.63 13.50 14.32
C ARG A 367 -10.56 14.44 14.82
N GLN A 368 -9.35 14.31 14.31
CA GLN A 368 -8.27 15.23 14.68
C GLN A 368 -8.55 16.65 14.18
N CYS A 369 -9.03 16.84 12.95
CA CYS A 369 -9.46 18.14 12.46
C CYS A 369 -10.56 18.76 13.35
N LEU A 370 -11.59 17.98 13.71
CA LEU A 370 -12.69 18.43 14.56
C LEU A 370 -12.23 18.86 15.95
N ARG A 371 -11.27 18.15 16.56
CA ARG A 371 -10.69 18.53 17.87
C ARG A 371 -9.93 19.85 17.79
N GLU A 372 -9.13 20.04 16.74
CA GLU A 372 -8.39 21.27 16.50
C GLU A 372 -9.35 22.47 16.35
N ASP A 373 -10.51 22.28 15.70
CA ASP A 373 -11.55 23.30 15.58
C ASP A 373 -12.18 23.64 16.94
N GLU A 374 -12.43 22.64 17.78
CA GLU A 374 -12.97 22.84 19.14
C GLU A 374 -11.97 23.59 20.04
N GLU A 375 -10.69 23.26 19.97
CA GLU A 375 -9.62 23.91 20.72
C GLU A 375 -9.46 25.39 20.29
N SER A 376 -9.47 25.66 18.99
CA SER A 376 -9.38 27.03 18.43
C SER A 376 -10.57 27.88 18.78
N SER A 377 -11.76 27.27 18.98
CA SER A 377 -13.01 27.97 19.35
C SER A 377 -13.12 28.28 20.86
N GLY A 378 -12.07 28.02 21.66
CA GLY A 378 -12.06 28.28 23.11
C GLY A 378 -12.83 27.27 23.93
N GLY A 379 -13.17 26.13 23.38
CA GLY A 379 -13.63 24.93 24.08
C GLY A 379 -12.57 24.47 25.09
N LYS A 380 -12.98 24.01 26.28
CA LYS A 380 -12.03 23.38 27.19
C LYS A 380 -11.45 22.16 26.48
N ALA A 381 -10.15 22.24 26.17
CA ALA A 381 -9.40 21.09 25.64
C ALA A 381 -9.76 19.85 26.47
N VAL A 382 -10.42 18.90 25.85
CA VAL A 382 -10.47 17.55 26.39
C VAL A 382 -9.01 17.10 26.34
N LYS A 383 -8.43 16.84 27.52
CA LYS A 383 -7.01 16.45 27.70
C LYS A 383 -6.73 15.04 27.13
N ASP A 384 -7.23 14.75 25.95
CA ASP A 384 -7.03 13.47 25.29
C ASP A 384 -6.33 13.68 23.95
N ALA A 385 -5.02 13.38 23.99
CA ALA A 385 -4.14 13.11 22.87
C ALA A 385 -4.02 14.22 21.80
N GLY A 386 -3.25 15.24 22.12
CA GLY A 386 -2.52 16.05 21.12
C GLY A 386 -1.53 15.18 20.33
N PRO A 387 -0.92 15.75 19.26
CA PRO A 387 0.14 15.07 18.53
C PRO A 387 1.16 14.54 19.51
N ALA A 388 1.75 13.37 19.23
CA ALA A 388 2.78 12.77 20.05
C ALA A 388 3.98 13.71 20.12
N THR A 389 3.92 14.70 21.02
CA THR A 389 5.13 15.30 21.54
C THR A 389 5.87 14.23 22.32
N ASP A 390 7.19 14.21 22.27
CA ASP A 390 8.12 13.26 22.90
C ASP A 390 7.92 13.01 24.42
N GLY A 391 6.69 13.01 24.91
CA GLY A 391 6.28 12.91 26.29
C GLY A 391 4.99 12.16 26.57
N ALA A 392 4.39 11.44 25.61
CA ALA A 392 3.25 10.55 25.90
C ALA A 392 3.74 9.39 26.78
N THR A 393 3.54 9.53 28.10
CA THR A 393 4.03 8.60 29.13
C THR A 393 3.37 7.23 29.09
N ASP A 394 2.31 7.04 28.30
CA ASP A 394 1.46 5.84 28.28
C ASP A 394 1.39 5.12 26.92
N ALA A 395 2.28 5.44 25.97
CA ALA A 395 2.33 4.74 24.68
C ALA A 395 2.84 3.29 24.87
N VAL A 396 2.13 2.33 24.28
CA VAL A 396 2.39 0.90 24.39
C VAL A 396 3.00 0.39 23.08
N ALA A 397 4.20 -0.16 23.13
CA ALA A 397 4.84 -0.75 21.96
C ALA A 397 4.18 -2.08 21.57
N ILE A 398 3.94 -2.30 20.27
CA ILE A 398 3.55 -3.61 19.74
C ILE A 398 4.80 -4.26 19.16
N THR A 399 5.23 -5.36 19.76
CA THR A 399 6.49 -6.03 19.38
C THR A 399 6.26 -7.44 18.84
N THR A 400 7.20 -7.89 18.03
CA THR A 400 7.19 -9.23 17.48
C THR A 400 7.98 -10.19 18.35
N GLY A 401 7.40 -11.39 18.60
CA GLY A 401 8.10 -12.52 19.20
C GLY A 401 8.45 -13.58 18.15
N ASN A 402 8.73 -14.79 18.63
CA ASN A 402 9.07 -15.92 17.78
C ASN A 402 8.02 -16.11 16.66
N GLY A 403 8.50 -16.28 15.42
CA GLY A 403 7.65 -16.62 14.28
C GLY A 403 6.87 -15.44 13.67
N VAL A 404 6.84 -14.25 14.27
CA VAL A 404 6.17 -13.06 13.74
C VAL A 404 7.18 -12.14 13.07
N ARG A 405 6.91 -11.74 11.83
CA ARG A 405 7.82 -10.92 11.01
C ARG A 405 7.67 -9.43 11.27
N TYR A 406 6.44 -8.92 11.39
CA TYR A 406 6.11 -7.53 11.66
C TYR A 406 4.69 -7.41 12.21
N THR A 407 4.37 -6.26 12.79
CA THR A 407 3.02 -5.88 13.23
C THR A 407 2.65 -4.50 12.71
N VAL A 408 1.35 -4.26 12.48
CA VAL A 408 0.76 -2.95 12.16
C VAL A 408 -0.51 -2.82 12.98
N PRO A 409 -0.63 -1.77 13.83
CA PRO A 409 0.33 -0.70 14.14
C PRO A 409 1.55 -1.19 14.93
N VAL A 410 2.54 -0.30 15.13
CA VAL A 410 3.75 -0.59 15.92
C VAL A 410 3.71 0.02 17.33
N ILE A 411 2.84 1.00 17.55
CA ILE A 411 2.60 1.68 18.83
C ILE A 411 1.09 1.90 18.99
N VAL A 412 0.61 1.82 20.21
CA VAL A 412 -0.78 2.09 20.59
C VAL A 412 -0.79 3.13 21.71
N ARG A 413 -1.67 4.11 21.59
CA ARG A 413 -1.94 5.13 22.61
C ARG A 413 -3.29 4.79 23.26
N PRO A 414 -3.32 4.21 24.48
CA PRO A 414 -4.55 3.76 25.12
C PRO A 414 -5.61 4.86 25.26
N ASP A 415 -5.19 6.11 25.41
CA ASP A 415 -6.11 7.24 25.56
C ASP A 415 -6.79 7.64 24.24
N VAL A 416 -6.13 7.38 23.10
CA VAL A 416 -6.64 7.71 21.74
C VAL A 416 -7.44 6.57 21.13
N MET A 417 -7.04 5.32 21.39
CA MET A 417 -7.66 4.15 20.77
C MET A 417 -9.14 4.01 21.14
N GLU A 418 -9.91 3.43 20.26
CA GLU A 418 -11.27 2.95 20.55
C GLU A 418 -11.24 1.78 21.55
N ASP A 419 -12.39 1.20 21.83
CA ASP A 419 -12.51 0.09 22.80
C ASP A 419 -11.66 -1.13 22.41
N GLU A 420 -11.39 -1.32 21.12
CA GLU A 420 -10.61 -2.42 20.55
C GLU A 420 -9.83 -1.97 19.33
N ILE A 421 -8.60 -2.46 19.18
CA ILE A 421 -7.80 -2.33 17.95
C ILE A 421 -7.59 -3.68 17.30
N THR A 422 -7.45 -3.66 15.97
CA THR A 422 -6.99 -4.82 15.18
C THR A 422 -5.52 -4.65 14.85
N VAL A 423 -4.68 -5.54 15.37
CA VAL A 423 -3.26 -5.62 15.01
C VAL A 423 -3.10 -6.69 13.93
N ARG A 424 -2.61 -6.28 12.75
CA ARG A 424 -2.32 -7.14 11.61
C ARG A 424 -0.85 -7.51 11.60
N PHE A 425 -0.54 -8.75 11.19
CA PHE A 425 0.84 -9.22 11.12
C PHE A 425 1.01 -10.36 10.11
N ARG A 426 2.26 -10.63 9.72
CA ARG A 426 2.62 -11.82 8.96
C ARG A 426 3.64 -12.67 9.74
N VAL A 427 3.55 -13.97 9.49
CA VAL A 427 4.50 -14.94 10.04
C VAL A 427 5.75 -15.08 9.18
N ALA A 428 6.85 -15.53 9.78
CA ALA A 428 8.13 -15.68 9.10
C ALA A 428 8.23 -16.98 8.26
N ASN A 429 7.54 -18.04 8.69
CA ASN A 429 7.56 -19.37 8.08
C ASN A 429 6.15 -19.99 8.08
N VAL A 430 6.02 -21.16 7.46
CA VAL A 430 4.80 -21.97 7.56
C VAL A 430 4.82 -22.73 8.88
N TYR A 431 3.81 -22.49 9.72
CA TYR A 431 3.63 -23.21 11.00
C TYR A 431 2.34 -24.02 10.95
N LYS A 432 2.39 -25.26 11.45
CA LYS A 432 1.25 -26.17 11.53
C LYS A 432 0.95 -26.51 12.99
N ASN A 433 -0.34 -26.62 13.33
CA ASN A 433 -0.80 -26.93 14.68
C ASN A 433 -0.16 -26.03 15.73
N CYS A 434 -0.22 -24.72 15.52
CA CYS A 434 0.39 -23.71 16.36
C CYS A 434 -0.65 -22.85 17.07
N TYR A 435 -0.18 -22.01 17.98
CA TYR A 435 -0.98 -21.00 18.66
C TYR A 435 -0.44 -19.60 18.31
N ILE A 436 -1.34 -18.66 18.15
CA ILE A 436 -1.05 -17.23 18.15
C ILE A 436 -1.24 -16.75 19.58
N ASP A 437 -0.14 -16.38 20.23
CA ASP A 437 -0.12 -15.88 21.58
C ASP A 437 0.10 -14.39 21.61
N VAL A 438 -0.65 -13.70 22.48
CA VAL A 438 -0.51 -12.28 22.74
C VAL A 438 -0.22 -12.09 24.23
N TYR A 439 0.85 -11.37 24.53
CA TYR A 439 1.25 -11.02 25.90
C TYR A 439 1.18 -9.52 26.10
N ALA A 440 0.60 -9.10 27.19
CA ALA A 440 0.69 -7.74 27.73
C ALA A 440 1.73 -7.76 28.85
N ASP A 441 2.90 -7.18 28.63
CA ASP A 441 4.14 -7.42 29.39
C ASP A 441 4.38 -8.93 29.58
N ASP A 442 4.29 -9.46 30.79
CA ASP A 442 4.48 -10.89 31.09
C ASP A 442 3.16 -11.68 31.18
N THR A 443 2.02 -11.04 30.99
CA THR A 443 0.70 -11.68 31.10
C THR A 443 0.15 -12.09 29.77
N ARG A 444 -0.13 -13.38 29.54
CA ARG A 444 -0.77 -13.85 28.33
C ARG A 444 -2.25 -13.47 28.32
N ILE A 445 -2.64 -12.59 27.36
CA ILE A 445 -4.01 -12.08 27.21
C ILE A 445 -4.80 -12.80 26.09
N SER A 446 -4.10 -13.50 25.20
CA SER A 446 -4.77 -14.30 24.14
C SER A 446 -3.95 -15.54 23.80
N HIS A 447 -4.64 -16.65 23.50
CA HIS A 447 -4.06 -17.94 23.10
C HIS A 447 -4.99 -18.58 22.07
N ARG A 448 -4.71 -18.41 20.79
CA ARG A 448 -5.60 -18.81 19.69
C ARG A 448 -4.98 -19.91 18.85
N LYS A 449 -5.59 -21.10 18.82
CA LYS A 449 -5.15 -22.22 17.99
C LYS A 449 -5.34 -21.95 16.51
N ARG A 450 -4.33 -22.30 15.71
CA ARG A 450 -4.35 -22.29 14.24
C ARG A 450 -3.87 -23.63 13.71
N GLN A 451 -4.59 -24.17 12.73
CA GLN A 451 -4.16 -25.42 12.07
C GLN A 451 -2.93 -25.18 11.20
N ILE A 452 -2.93 -24.04 10.50
CA ILE A 452 -1.84 -23.60 9.64
C ILE A 452 -1.82 -22.07 9.58
N VAL A 453 -0.63 -21.49 9.61
CA VAL A 453 -0.36 -20.09 9.26
C VAL A 453 0.81 -20.05 8.29
N SER A 454 0.79 -19.12 7.34
CA SER A 454 1.81 -19.04 6.28
C SER A 454 2.22 -17.59 6.00
N PRO A 455 3.44 -17.34 5.49
CA PRO A 455 3.89 -15.99 5.16
C PRO A 455 3.05 -15.29 4.08
N GLY A 456 2.38 -16.05 3.22
CA GLY A 456 1.50 -15.53 2.17
C GLY A 456 0.17 -15.01 2.68
N GLU A 457 -0.26 -15.38 3.90
CA GLU A 457 -1.55 -14.98 4.47
C GLU A 457 -1.35 -14.04 5.65
N MET A 458 -2.18 -12.98 5.71
CA MET A 458 -2.16 -12.01 6.80
C MET A 458 -3.00 -12.51 7.97
N GLU A 459 -2.38 -12.53 9.14
CA GLU A 459 -3.06 -12.83 10.40
C GLU A 459 -3.42 -11.52 11.12
N ASN A 460 -4.39 -11.62 12.04
CA ASN A 460 -4.78 -10.51 12.89
C ASN A 460 -5.09 -10.97 14.31
N VAL A 461 -4.94 -10.06 15.26
CA VAL A 461 -5.43 -10.20 16.63
C VAL A 461 -6.15 -8.92 17.04
N LYS A 462 -7.18 -9.08 17.85
CA LYS A 462 -7.92 -7.97 18.43
C LYS A 462 -7.47 -7.77 19.87
N ILE A 463 -7.21 -6.53 20.24
CA ILE A 463 -6.69 -6.16 21.56
C ILE A 463 -7.59 -5.07 22.13
N GLY A 464 -8.26 -5.38 23.23
CA GLY A 464 -9.13 -4.45 23.93
C GLY A 464 -8.35 -3.37 24.69
N LYS A 465 -8.93 -2.18 24.81
CA LYS A 465 -8.36 -1.02 25.49
C LYS A 465 -7.93 -1.33 26.94
N ASP A 466 -8.73 -2.11 27.66
CA ASP A 466 -8.41 -2.45 29.04
C ASP A 466 -7.17 -3.37 29.19
N ALA A 467 -6.86 -4.13 28.14
CA ALA A 467 -5.69 -5.02 28.13
C ALA A 467 -4.36 -4.27 27.94
N VAL A 468 -4.40 -3.02 27.47
CA VAL A 468 -3.20 -2.20 27.22
C VAL A 468 -3.01 -1.07 28.24
N LYS A 469 -3.98 -0.80 29.11
CA LYS A 469 -3.84 0.22 30.14
C LYS A 469 -2.77 -0.14 31.17
N GLY A 470 -1.79 0.76 31.37
CA GLY A 470 -0.69 0.57 32.31
C GLY A 470 0.35 -0.47 31.89
N VAL A 471 0.28 -0.95 30.67
CA VAL A 471 1.20 -1.92 30.06
C VAL A 471 2.25 -1.17 29.26
N LYS A 472 3.48 -1.65 29.20
CA LYS A 472 4.57 -1.04 28.42
C LYS A 472 4.72 -1.65 27.05
N ASN A 473 4.41 -2.95 26.93
CA ASN A 473 4.65 -3.70 25.71
C ASN A 473 3.56 -4.75 25.47
N VAL A 474 3.09 -4.86 24.25
CA VAL A 474 2.30 -6.00 23.79
C VAL A 474 3.15 -6.81 22.79
N LYS A 475 3.34 -8.10 23.07
CA LYS A 475 4.12 -9.01 22.25
C LYS A 475 3.23 -10.04 21.59
N ILE A 476 3.38 -10.20 20.27
CA ILE A 476 2.69 -11.23 19.48
C ILE A 476 3.73 -12.27 19.03
N LEU A 477 3.43 -13.54 19.23
CA LEU A 477 4.33 -14.63 18.83
C LEU A 477 3.55 -15.87 18.37
N ILE A 478 4.26 -16.75 17.67
CA ILE A 478 3.78 -18.08 17.29
C ILE A 478 4.41 -19.10 18.24
N ASP A 479 3.55 -19.82 18.96
CA ASP A 479 3.94 -20.95 19.81
C ASP A 479 3.55 -22.26 19.10
N CYS A 480 4.54 -23.11 18.88
CA CYS A 480 4.33 -24.47 18.41
C CYS A 480 4.57 -25.37 19.62
N GLU A 481 3.49 -25.82 20.28
CA GLU A 481 3.65 -26.85 21.30
C GLU A 481 4.44 -28.01 20.71
N SER A 482 5.64 -28.25 21.26
CA SER A 482 6.56 -29.32 20.91
C SER A 482 6.04 -30.70 21.32
#